data_25392ffd617ba8dcf5e5bf1090650d26
#
_entry.id   25392ffd617ba8dcf5e5bf1090650d26
#
_cell.length_a   1.000
_cell.length_b   1.000
_cell.length_c   1.000
_cell.angle_alpha   90.00
_cell.angle_beta   90.00
_cell.angle_gamma   90.00
#
_symmetry.space_group_name_H-M   'P 1'
#
loop_
_entity.id
_entity.type
_entity.pdbx_description
1 polymer ?
#
loop_
_entity_poly.entity_id
_entity_poly.type
_entity_poly.pdbx_seq_one_letter_code
_entity_poly.pdbx_strand_id
1 'polypeptide(L)'
;VGSEMCIRDSVSPDAKKKIEEVVEKFHFVPNNNAKHLKQSNTKTIVVLVKGISNMLFSNIVEEIQQMIGRTDYTLVVSYIDEDDNEVEQALQLCRERKPLGLLFLGGNPEFFKQGFAKVDVPSVLVTNRANNLPFENLSSVATDDIAAGKCAVDALLEAGHDKIGIIGGDPVKSYTSHQRYLGCKESFAEHGKEMDLEVCYEKARFSFDSAYRAMKRLVEKYPDLTAVFAMSDVMAIGAIRALRDMDYRVPEDISVIGFDGTVLAAVSYTHLRA
;
A
#
# COMPACT_ATOMS: atom_id res chain seq x y z
N VAL A 1 -11.37 -21.04 36.44
CA VAL A 1 -10.96 -20.53 35.11
C VAL A 1 -9.63 -21.16 34.65
N GLY A 2 -8.84 -21.73 35.56
CA GLY A 2 -7.59 -22.47 35.23
C GLY A 2 -7.76 -23.94 34.84
N SER A 3 -8.96 -24.45 34.88
CA SER A 3 -9.20 -25.89 34.74
C SER A 3 -9.58 -26.35 33.33
N GLU A 4 -10.04 -25.45 32.46
CA GLU A 4 -10.55 -25.82 31.14
C GLU A 4 -9.47 -26.35 30.16
N MET A 5 -8.23 -25.91 30.30
CA MET A 5 -7.12 -26.31 29.44
C MET A 5 -6.45 -27.61 29.88
N CYS A 6 -6.57 -28.00 31.16
CA CYS A 6 -6.15 -29.32 31.66
C CYS A 6 -7.24 -30.40 31.46
N ILE A 7 -8.48 -30.00 31.19
CA ILE A 7 -9.66 -30.85 31.13
C ILE A 7 -9.84 -31.55 29.77
N ARG A 8 -9.27 -31.00 28.68
CA ARG A 8 -9.54 -31.51 27.31
C ARG A 8 -9.07 -32.94 27.07
N ASP A 9 -8.06 -33.42 27.80
CA ASP A 9 -7.48 -34.74 27.59
C ASP A 9 -7.80 -35.76 28.71
N SER A 10 -8.53 -35.35 29.79
CA SER A 10 -8.78 -36.20 30.95
C SER A 10 -10.21 -36.19 31.50
N VAL A 11 -11.18 -35.64 30.82
CA VAL A 11 -12.57 -35.52 31.29
C VAL A 11 -13.44 -36.58 30.68
N SER A 12 -14.27 -37.24 31.53
CA SER A 12 -15.23 -38.26 31.06
C SER A 12 -16.25 -37.68 30.07
N PRO A 13 -16.77 -38.49 29.12
CA PRO A 13 -17.75 -38.01 28.12
C PRO A 13 -18.97 -37.32 28.73
N ASP A 14 -19.44 -37.80 29.91
CA ASP A 14 -20.60 -37.22 30.62
C ASP A 14 -20.30 -35.85 31.21
N ALA A 15 -19.08 -35.61 31.70
CA ALA A 15 -18.70 -34.32 32.21
C ALA A 15 -18.51 -33.30 31.08
N LYS A 16 -18.01 -33.73 29.92
CA LYS A 16 -17.89 -32.91 28.73
C LYS A 16 -19.27 -32.42 28.24
N LYS A 17 -20.24 -33.30 28.18
CA LYS A 17 -21.61 -33.01 27.79
C LYS A 17 -22.27 -31.97 28.72
N LYS A 18 -22.09 -32.14 30.06
CA LYS A 18 -22.60 -31.16 31.03
C LYS A 18 -21.97 -29.79 30.92
N ILE A 19 -20.66 -29.71 30.59
CA ILE A 19 -19.96 -28.44 30.36
C ILE A 19 -20.50 -27.75 29.08
N GLU A 20 -20.70 -28.51 28.00
CA GLU A 20 -21.26 -27.99 26.75
C GLU A 20 -22.67 -27.42 26.95
N GLU A 21 -23.54 -28.17 27.70
CA GLU A 21 -24.90 -27.70 28.04
C GLU A 21 -24.91 -26.39 28.86
N VAL A 22 -23.96 -26.23 29.79
CA VAL A 22 -23.83 -25.00 30.59
C VAL A 22 -23.29 -23.86 29.75
N VAL A 23 -22.29 -24.10 28.90
CA VAL A 23 -21.73 -23.10 27.99
C VAL A 23 -22.81 -22.59 27.05
N GLU A 24 -23.63 -23.45 26.49
CA GLU A 24 -24.72 -23.10 25.58
C GLU A 24 -25.85 -22.34 26.31
N LYS A 25 -26.24 -22.82 27.51
CA LYS A 25 -27.31 -22.21 28.32
C LYS A 25 -26.98 -20.77 28.76
N PHE A 26 -25.72 -20.44 29.02
CA PHE A 26 -25.29 -19.16 29.52
C PHE A 26 -24.63 -18.29 28.44
N HIS A 27 -24.63 -18.75 27.15
CA HIS A 27 -23.95 -18.08 26.04
C HIS A 27 -22.52 -17.66 26.40
N PHE A 28 -21.81 -18.52 27.14
CA PHE A 28 -20.48 -18.22 27.59
C PHE A 28 -19.49 -18.19 26.42
N VAL A 29 -18.99 -17.00 26.10
CA VAL A 29 -17.89 -16.83 25.13
C VAL A 29 -16.57 -16.79 25.92
N PRO A 30 -15.66 -17.76 25.72
CA PRO A 30 -14.37 -17.74 26.37
C PRO A 30 -13.63 -16.44 26.08
N ASN A 31 -13.05 -15.82 27.11
CA ASN A 31 -12.21 -14.65 26.90
C ASN A 31 -10.89 -15.08 26.25
N ASN A 32 -10.78 -14.84 24.94
CA ASN A 32 -9.61 -15.15 24.17
C ASN A 32 -8.34 -14.50 24.70
N ASN A 33 -8.43 -13.30 25.32
CA ASN A 33 -7.29 -12.64 25.94
C ASN A 33 -6.72 -13.47 27.13
N ALA A 34 -7.56 -14.12 27.92
CA ALA A 34 -7.10 -15.01 28.98
C ALA A 34 -6.45 -16.31 28.47
N LYS A 35 -6.87 -16.77 27.28
CA LYS A 35 -6.30 -17.93 26.60
C LYS A 35 -4.93 -17.58 25.98
N HIS A 36 -4.79 -16.38 25.46
CA HIS A 36 -3.55 -15.86 24.86
C HIS A 36 -2.47 -15.57 25.91
N LEU A 37 -2.82 -15.25 27.16
CA LEU A 37 -1.85 -15.11 28.26
C LEU A 37 -1.04 -16.37 28.58
N LYS A 38 -1.53 -17.55 28.17
CA LYS A 38 -0.85 -18.85 28.36
C LYS A 38 -0.20 -19.41 27.09
N GLN A 39 -0.53 -18.91 25.92
CA GLN A 39 0.09 -19.33 24.66
C GLN A 39 1.24 -18.40 24.31
N SER A 40 2.46 -18.92 24.27
CA SER A 40 3.67 -18.18 23.84
C SER A 40 3.67 -17.81 22.37
N ASN A 41 2.78 -18.39 21.54
CA ASN A 41 2.62 -18.06 20.13
C ASN A 41 1.17 -17.72 19.82
N THR A 42 0.89 -16.45 19.58
CA THR A 42 -0.39 -16.02 19.01
C THR A 42 -0.41 -16.41 17.52
N LYS A 43 -1.48 -17.05 17.04
CA LYS A 43 -1.66 -17.31 15.59
C LYS A 43 -2.03 -16.01 14.86
N THR A 44 -1.29 -14.93 15.13
CA THR A 44 -1.57 -13.59 14.61
C THR A 44 -0.62 -13.25 13.46
N ILE A 45 -1.18 -12.80 12.36
CA ILE A 45 -0.46 -12.15 11.26
C ILE A 45 -0.80 -10.67 11.31
N VAL A 46 0.21 -9.81 11.27
CA VAL A 46 0.03 -8.36 11.28
C VAL A 46 0.30 -7.81 9.88
N VAL A 47 -0.60 -6.98 9.39
CA VAL A 47 -0.43 -6.18 8.17
C VAL A 47 -0.24 -4.72 8.56
N LEU A 48 0.90 -4.15 8.21
CA LEU A 48 1.15 -2.71 8.30
C LEU A 48 0.85 -2.07 6.94
N VAL A 49 -0.04 -1.10 6.93
CA VAL A 49 -0.44 -0.38 5.72
C VAL A 49 0.07 1.04 5.80
N LYS A 50 1.01 1.39 4.93
CA LYS A 50 1.62 2.73 4.87
C LYS A 50 0.89 3.62 3.88
N GLY A 51 0.14 4.59 4.39
CA GLY A 51 -0.70 5.48 3.59
C GLY A 51 -2.15 5.03 3.50
N ILE A 52 -3.00 5.61 4.35
CA ILE A 52 -4.42 5.24 4.52
C ILE A 52 -5.25 5.52 3.26
N SER A 53 -4.85 6.52 2.47
CA SER A 53 -5.63 7.01 1.33
C SER A 53 -5.35 6.26 0.02
N ASN A 54 -4.40 5.33 0.00
CA ASN A 54 -4.07 4.56 -1.21
C ASN A 54 -5.02 3.37 -1.35
N MET A 55 -5.94 3.44 -2.30
CA MET A 55 -6.95 2.40 -2.55
C MET A 55 -6.38 1.08 -3.04
N LEU A 56 -5.18 1.06 -3.62
CA LEU A 56 -4.49 -0.18 -3.95
C LEU A 56 -4.34 -1.08 -2.72
N PHE A 57 -3.95 -0.49 -1.59
CA PHE A 57 -3.77 -1.24 -0.34
C PHE A 57 -5.09 -1.78 0.23
N SER A 58 -6.20 -1.08 0.04
CA SER A 58 -7.50 -1.57 0.48
C SER A 58 -7.89 -2.87 -0.23
N ASN A 59 -7.68 -2.97 -1.54
CA ASN A 59 -7.94 -4.19 -2.30
C ASN A 59 -7.01 -5.34 -1.85
N ILE A 60 -5.73 -5.05 -1.62
CA ILE A 60 -4.77 -6.06 -1.15
C ILE A 60 -5.15 -6.56 0.26
N VAL A 61 -5.54 -5.66 1.17
CA VAL A 61 -6.00 -6.03 2.52
C VAL A 61 -7.25 -6.90 2.46
N GLU A 62 -8.21 -6.59 1.58
CA GLU A 62 -9.41 -7.39 1.40
C GLU A 62 -9.08 -8.82 0.97
N GLU A 63 -8.22 -9.00 -0.02
CA GLU A 63 -7.77 -10.32 -0.48
C GLU A 63 -7.05 -11.09 0.63
N ILE A 64 -6.13 -10.43 1.36
CA ILE A 64 -5.45 -11.04 2.51
C ILE A 64 -6.48 -11.47 3.57
N GLN A 65 -7.47 -10.63 3.86
CA GLN A 65 -8.51 -10.93 4.84
C GLN A 65 -9.35 -12.15 4.44
N GLN A 66 -9.72 -12.27 3.16
CA GLN A 66 -10.44 -13.42 2.63
C GLN A 66 -9.61 -14.70 2.73
N MET A 67 -8.31 -14.63 2.42
CA MET A 67 -7.40 -15.79 2.54
C MET A 67 -7.23 -16.24 3.99
N ILE A 68 -6.95 -15.29 4.89
CA ILE A 68 -6.75 -15.57 6.33
C ILE A 68 -8.05 -16.07 6.97
N GLY A 69 -9.22 -15.55 6.57
CA GLY A 69 -10.53 -15.97 7.08
C GLY A 69 -10.86 -17.47 6.86
N ARG A 70 -10.13 -18.13 5.95
CA ARG A 70 -10.24 -19.60 5.71
C ARG A 70 -9.26 -20.43 6.54
N THR A 71 -8.54 -19.81 7.46
CA THR A 71 -7.50 -20.43 8.29
C THR A 71 -7.77 -20.17 9.78
N ASP A 72 -6.97 -20.80 10.63
CA ASP A 72 -6.99 -20.55 12.08
C ASP A 72 -6.17 -19.31 12.50
N TYR A 73 -5.67 -18.53 11.55
CA TYR A 73 -4.91 -17.33 11.86
C TYR A 73 -5.82 -16.14 12.13
N THR A 74 -5.33 -15.21 12.95
CA THR A 74 -5.99 -13.93 13.21
C THR A 74 -5.26 -12.81 12.46
N LEU A 75 -5.98 -12.04 11.66
CA LEU A 75 -5.43 -10.89 10.99
C LEU A 75 -5.57 -9.64 11.86
N VAL A 76 -4.48 -8.90 12.01
CA VAL A 76 -4.47 -7.56 12.61
C VAL A 76 -3.95 -6.58 11.57
N VAL A 77 -4.75 -5.57 11.21
CA VAL A 77 -4.35 -4.52 10.29
C VAL A 77 -4.03 -3.26 11.08
N SER A 78 -2.86 -2.69 10.85
CA SER A 78 -2.39 -1.44 11.44
C SER A 78 -2.08 -0.43 10.33
N TYR A 79 -2.75 0.70 10.36
CA TYR A 79 -2.53 1.80 9.42
C TYR A 79 -1.56 2.81 10.03
N ILE A 80 -0.61 3.26 9.21
CA ILE A 80 0.36 4.29 9.56
C ILE A 80 0.36 5.39 8.50
N ASP A 81 0.82 6.57 8.85
CA ASP A 81 0.98 7.66 7.88
C ASP A 81 2.07 7.32 6.85
N GLU A 82 1.99 7.91 5.65
CA GLU A 82 2.96 7.64 4.59
C GLU A 82 4.36 8.17 4.91
N ASP A 83 4.50 9.09 5.87
CA ASP A 83 5.78 9.61 6.35
C ASP A 83 6.32 8.85 7.57
N ASP A 84 5.53 7.99 8.23
CA ASP A 84 5.92 7.23 9.41
C ASP A 84 6.95 6.14 9.10
N ASN A 85 7.69 5.73 10.13
CA ASN A 85 8.64 4.62 10.07
C ASN A 85 7.92 3.28 10.33
N GLU A 86 7.66 2.53 9.27
CA GLU A 86 6.98 1.23 9.34
C GLU A 86 7.74 0.18 10.14
N VAL A 87 9.08 0.25 10.19
CA VAL A 87 9.91 -0.71 10.93
C VAL A 87 9.83 -0.46 12.44
N GLU A 88 9.81 0.80 12.88
CA GLU A 88 9.59 1.13 14.29
C GLU A 88 8.20 0.69 14.76
N GLN A 89 7.18 0.91 13.96
CA GLN A 89 5.83 0.45 14.24
C GLN A 89 5.74 -1.07 14.30
N ALA A 90 6.42 -1.77 13.37
CA ALA A 90 6.51 -3.23 13.38
C ALA A 90 7.14 -3.76 14.67
N LEU A 91 8.24 -3.14 15.13
CA LEU A 91 8.90 -3.51 16.37
C LEU A 91 8.01 -3.32 17.61
N GLN A 92 7.19 -2.27 17.62
CA GLN A 92 6.21 -2.06 18.66
C GLN A 92 5.15 -3.16 18.65
N LEU A 93 4.58 -3.48 17.48
CA LEU A 93 3.57 -4.52 17.32
C LEU A 93 4.12 -5.92 17.62
N CYS A 94 5.38 -6.21 17.31
CA CYS A 94 6.05 -7.46 17.71
C CYS A 94 6.09 -7.61 19.24
N ARG A 95 6.40 -6.55 19.97
CA ARG A 95 6.42 -6.55 21.44
C ARG A 95 5.02 -6.73 22.05
N GLU A 96 4.02 -6.05 21.48
CA GLU A 96 2.65 -6.04 22.00
C GLU A 96 1.86 -7.30 21.64
N ARG A 97 2.00 -7.77 20.41
CA ARG A 97 1.13 -8.81 19.82
C ARG A 97 1.82 -10.15 19.62
N LYS A 98 3.15 -10.20 19.60
CA LYS A 98 3.96 -11.40 19.31
C LYS A 98 3.44 -12.15 18.07
N PRO A 99 3.38 -11.49 16.89
CA PRO A 99 2.83 -12.09 15.69
C PRO A 99 3.69 -13.25 15.20
N LEU A 100 3.10 -14.14 14.38
CA LEU A 100 3.84 -15.16 13.66
C LEU A 100 4.56 -14.63 12.42
N GLY A 101 4.08 -13.53 11.87
CA GLY A 101 4.66 -12.89 10.69
C GLY A 101 4.06 -11.51 10.43
N LEU A 102 4.76 -10.75 9.59
CA LEU A 102 4.41 -9.39 9.22
C LEU A 102 4.27 -9.26 7.70
N LEU A 103 3.29 -8.48 7.27
CA LEU A 103 3.15 -8.01 5.90
C LEU A 103 3.24 -6.48 5.92
N PHE A 104 4.16 -5.92 5.13
CA PHE A 104 4.31 -4.48 4.96
C PHE A 104 3.73 -4.08 3.61
N LEU A 105 2.62 -3.37 3.59
CA LEU A 105 2.06 -2.79 2.38
C LEU A 105 2.61 -1.36 2.22
N GLY A 106 3.55 -1.21 1.31
CA GLY A 106 4.41 -0.05 1.21
C GLY A 106 5.55 -0.09 2.24
N GLY A 107 6.60 0.65 1.96
CA GLY A 107 7.73 0.77 2.86
C GLY A 107 8.89 1.54 2.24
N ASN A 108 9.79 2.01 3.08
CA ASN A 108 11.00 2.67 2.64
C ASN A 108 12.21 1.77 2.98
N PRO A 109 12.95 1.24 1.98
CA PRO A 109 14.12 0.38 2.22
C PRO A 109 15.15 0.97 3.19
N GLU A 110 15.25 2.29 3.31
CA GLU A 110 16.17 2.92 4.26
C GLU A 110 15.77 2.68 5.72
N PHE A 111 14.48 2.65 6.05
CA PHE A 111 14.01 2.29 7.38
C PHE A 111 14.29 0.82 7.70
N PHE A 112 14.17 -0.06 6.69
CA PHE A 112 14.54 -1.48 6.84
C PHE A 112 16.05 -1.62 7.13
N LYS A 113 16.93 -0.94 6.39
CA LYS A 113 18.38 -0.98 6.66
C LYS A 113 18.72 -0.54 8.07
N GLN A 114 18.02 0.47 8.61
CA GLN A 114 18.30 1.05 9.91
C GLN A 114 17.80 0.21 11.08
N GLY A 115 16.65 -0.49 10.93
CA GLY A 115 15.96 -1.06 12.08
C GLY A 115 15.53 -2.52 11.97
N PHE A 116 15.38 -3.08 10.77
CA PHE A 116 14.74 -4.37 10.56
C PHE A 116 15.52 -5.58 11.16
N ALA A 117 16.82 -5.46 11.36
CA ALA A 117 17.61 -6.49 12.04
C ALA A 117 17.09 -6.90 13.44
N LYS A 118 16.22 -6.09 14.04
CA LYS A 118 15.57 -6.36 15.34
C LYS A 118 14.23 -7.07 15.21
N VAL A 119 13.73 -7.25 13.98
CA VAL A 119 12.52 -8.01 13.69
C VAL A 119 12.90 -9.47 13.52
N ASP A 120 12.39 -10.34 14.39
CA ASP A 120 12.74 -11.76 14.47
C ASP A 120 11.70 -12.69 13.84
N VAL A 121 10.63 -12.15 13.26
CA VAL A 121 9.56 -12.91 12.62
C VAL A 121 9.65 -12.86 11.10
N PRO A 122 9.20 -13.90 10.38
CA PRO A 122 9.08 -13.89 8.93
C PRO A 122 8.27 -12.68 8.45
N SER A 123 8.76 -12.00 7.44
CA SER A 123 8.16 -10.76 6.95
C SER A 123 8.14 -10.71 5.42
N VAL A 124 7.11 -10.06 4.87
CA VAL A 124 7.01 -9.79 3.43
C VAL A 124 6.78 -8.31 3.19
N LEU A 125 7.65 -7.71 2.40
CA LEU A 125 7.48 -6.36 1.87
C LEU A 125 6.72 -6.41 0.55
N VAL A 126 5.56 -5.80 0.50
CA VAL A 126 4.67 -5.77 -0.67
C VAL A 126 4.73 -4.39 -1.31
N THR A 127 4.76 -4.35 -2.63
CA THR A 127 4.89 -3.19 -3.53
C THR A 127 6.30 -2.60 -3.65
N ASN A 128 7.24 -2.92 -2.75
CA ASN A 128 8.63 -2.48 -2.87
C ASN A 128 9.59 -3.67 -2.85
N ARG A 129 10.73 -3.55 -3.53
CA ARG A 129 11.74 -4.61 -3.60
C ARG A 129 12.67 -4.58 -2.37
N ALA A 130 12.96 -5.79 -1.86
CA ALA A 130 13.93 -6.00 -0.78
C ALA A 130 15.30 -6.51 -1.26
N ASN A 131 15.58 -6.52 -2.57
CA ASN A 131 16.73 -7.18 -3.18
C ASN A 131 18.10 -6.74 -2.62
N ASN A 132 18.20 -5.54 -2.07
CA ASN A 132 19.42 -4.97 -1.50
C ASN A 132 19.40 -4.94 0.04
N LEU A 133 18.48 -5.70 0.66
CA LEU A 133 18.35 -5.80 2.11
C LEU A 133 18.88 -7.18 2.57
N PRO A 134 19.86 -7.25 3.47
CA PRO A 134 20.55 -8.49 3.84
C PRO A 134 19.83 -9.25 4.96
N PHE A 135 18.51 -9.44 4.85
CA PHE A 135 17.69 -10.09 5.89
C PHE A 135 17.06 -11.39 5.37
N GLU A 136 17.46 -12.53 5.96
CA GLU A 136 16.97 -13.86 5.57
C GLU A 136 15.46 -14.04 5.85
N ASN A 137 14.93 -13.32 6.84
CA ASN A 137 13.52 -13.37 7.23
C ASN A 137 12.65 -12.34 6.50
N LEU A 138 13.18 -11.64 5.47
CA LEU A 138 12.46 -10.67 4.67
C LEU A 138 12.37 -11.10 3.21
N SER A 139 11.17 -11.37 2.74
CA SER A 139 10.86 -11.54 1.31
C SER A 139 10.19 -10.30 0.74
N SER A 140 10.14 -10.17 -0.58
CA SER A 140 9.41 -9.07 -1.22
C SER A 140 8.66 -9.48 -2.47
N VAL A 141 7.53 -8.79 -2.73
CA VAL A 141 6.74 -8.88 -3.96
C VAL A 141 6.47 -7.45 -4.44
N ALA A 142 6.92 -7.13 -5.63
CA ALA A 142 6.82 -5.76 -6.14
C ALA A 142 6.68 -5.74 -7.66
N THR A 143 6.06 -4.68 -8.17
CA THR A 143 6.11 -4.28 -9.56
C THR A 143 7.48 -3.69 -9.88
N ASP A 144 7.87 -3.70 -11.15
CA ASP A 144 9.02 -2.94 -11.63
C ASP A 144 8.61 -1.47 -11.85
N ASP A 145 8.74 -0.66 -10.81
CA ASP A 145 8.30 0.73 -10.84
C ASP A 145 9.09 1.60 -11.83
N ILE A 146 10.35 1.25 -12.13
CA ILE A 146 11.15 1.94 -13.15
C ILE A 146 10.54 1.64 -14.53
N ALA A 147 10.42 0.36 -14.87
CA ALA A 147 9.86 -0.06 -16.16
C ALA A 147 8.42 0.46 -16.34
N ALA A 148 7.62 0.45 -15.28
CA ALA A 148 6.24 0.90 -15.33
C ALA A 148 6.11 2.42 -15.45
N GLY A 149 6.95 3.20 -14.74
CA GLY A 149 7.01 4.66 -14.91
C GLY A 149 7.47 5.07 -16.31
N LYS A 150 8.46 4.32 -16.86
CA LYS A 150 8.90 4.49 -18.25
C LYS A 150 7.75 4.23 -19.23
N CYS A 151 7.07 3.09 -19.10
CA CYS A 151 5.95 2.70 -19.96
C CYS A 151 4.82 3.75 -19.98
N ALA A 152 4.50 4.35 -18.83
CA ALA A 152 3.47 5.38 -18.75
C ALA A 152 3.84 6.64 -19.54
N VAL A 153 5.10 7.07 -19.45
CA VAL A 153 5.57 8.26 -20.19
C VAL A 153 5.78 7.94 -21.68
N ASP A 154 6.29 6.74 -22.00
CA ASP A 154 6.41 6.28 -23.41
C ASP A 154 5.05 6.34 -24.11
N ALA A 155 3.99 5.84 -23.47
CA ALA A 155 2.64 5.87 -24.03
C ALA A 155 2.15 7.29 -24.33
N LEU A 156 2.47 8.27 -23.48
CA LEU A 156 2.12 9.67 -23.72
C LEU A 156 2.96 10.29 -24.87
N LEU A 157 4.26 9.98 -24.92
CA LEU A 157 5.14 10.47 -26.00
C LEU A 157 4.76 9.86 -27.35
N GLU A 158 4.45 8.55 -27.39
CA GLU A 158 3.96 7.86 -28.59
C GLU A 158 2.59 8.39 -29.06
N ALA A 159 1.76 8.86 -28.15
CA ALA A 159 0.50 9.54 -28.46
C ALA A 159 0.71 10.98 -28.99
N GLY A 160 1.96 11.45 -29.06
CA GLY A 160 2.32 12.76 -29.61
C GLY A 160 2.35 13.89 -28.58
N HIS A 161 2.29 13.58 -27.28
CA HIS A 161 2.40 14.59 -26.24
C HIS A 161 3.85 14.96 -25.97
N ASP A 162 4.18 16.25 -26.10
CA ASP A 162 5.52 16.79 -25.82
C ASP A 162 5.60 17.50 -24.47
N LYS A 163 4.48 18.00 -23.98
CA LYS A 163 4.35 18.79 -22.77
C LYS A 163 3.66 17.94 -21.69
N ILE A 164 4.46 17.11 -21.03
CA ILE A 164 3.97 16.12 -20.07
C ILE A 164 4.32 16.58 -18.65
N GLY A 165 3.30 16.64 -17.80
CA GLY A 165 3.46 16.87 -16.37
C GLY A 165 3.39 15.56 -15.58
N ILE A 166 3.95 15.56 -14.37
CA ILE A 166 3.96 14.41 -13.48
C ILE A 166 3.44 14.83 -12.12
N ILE A 167 2.51 14.05 -11.58
CA ILE A 167 2.05 14.18 -10.19
C ILE A 167 2.45 12.91 -9.44
N GLY A 168 3.30 13.05 -8.43
CA GLY A 168 3.83 11.94 -7.66
C GLY A 168 4.16 12.32 -6.22
N GLY A 169 4.57 11.34 -5.40
CA GLY A 169 5.09 11.61 -4.06
C GLY A 169 6.42 12.35 -4.10
N ASP A 170 6.93 12.74 -2.94
CA ASP A 170 8.27 13.33 -2.87
C ASP A 170 9.33 12.26 -3.24
N PRO A 171 10.05 12.40 -4.36
CA PRO A 171 11.00 11.37 -4.80
C PRO A 171 12.23 11.23 -3.88
N VAL A 172 12.43 12.15 -2.93
CA VAL A 172 13.47 12.04 -1.92
C VAL A 172 13.01 11.19 -0.74
N LYS A 173 11.72 11.24 -0.38
CA LYS A 173 11.14 10.55 0.77
C LYS A 173 10.44 9.23 0.40
N SER A 174 9.78 9.20 -0.75
CA SER A 174 9.01 8.03 -1.22
C SER A 174 9.85 7.20 -2.17
N TYR A 175 10.21 5.99 -1.76
CA TYR A 175 10.97 5.06 -2.60
C TYR A 175 10.22 4.71 -3.89
N THR A 176 8.92 4.42 -3.83
CA THR A 176 8.07 4.13 -5.01
C THR A 176 8.08 5.30 -5.99
N SER A 177 7.87 6.53 -5.50
CA SER A 177 7.89 7.72 -6.36
C SER A 177 9.27 7.96 -6.96
N HIS A 178 10.34 7.66 -6.23
CA HIS A 178 11.69 7.74 -6.75
C HIS A 178 11.92 6.77 -7.92
N GLN A 179 11.49 5.51 -7.78
CA GLN A 179 11.64 4.51 -8.84
C GLN A 179 10.81 4.88 -10.08
N ARG A 180 9.56 5.27 -9.93
CA ARG A 180 8.71 5.74 -11.03
C ARG A 180 9.28 6.98 -11.71
N TYR A 181 9.82 7.91 -10.92
CA TYR A 181 10.53 9.09 -11.44
C TYR A 181 11.75 8.71 -12.30
N LEU A 182 12.57 7.74 -11.87
CA LEU A 182 13.71 7.26 -12.66
C LEU A 182 13.23 6.72 -14.01
N GLY A 183 12.16 5.94 -14.04
CA GLY A 183 11.55 5.45 -15.28
C GLY A 183 11.07 6.58 -16.18
N CYS A 184 10.40 7.59 -15.63
CA CYS A 184 10.01 8.78 -16.41
C CYS A 184 11.23 9.46 -17.04
N LYS A 185 12.31 9.65 -16.26
CA LYS A 185 13.54 10.27 -16.74
C LYS A 185 14.20 9.47 -17.86
N GLU A 186 14.22 8.13 -17.75
CA GLU A 186 14.72 7.25 -18.80
C GLU A 186 13.91 7.41 -20.09
N SER A 187 12.58 7.41 -19.99
CA SER A 187 11.70 7.61 -21.16
C SER A 187 11.96 8.94 -21.86
N PHE A 188 12.01 10.05 -21.11
CA PHE A 188 12.33 11.35 -21.70
C PHE A 188 13.69 11.35 -22.40
N ALA A 189 14.73 10.79 -21.79
CA ALA A 189 16.07 10.73 -22.37
C ALA A 189 16.13 9.90 -23.66
N GLU A 190 15.46 8.73 -23.71
CA GLU A 190 15.38 7.89 -24.90
C GLU A 190 14.67 8.56 -26.08
N HIS A 191 13.72 9.47 -25.79
CA HIS A 191 13.04 10.28 -26.80
C HIS A 191 13.76 11.62 -27.10
N GLY A 192 15.00 11.79 -26.63
CA GLY A 192 15.82 12.99 -26.87
C GLY A 192 15.29 14.25 -26.17
N LYS A 193 14.55 14.09 -25.07
CA LYS A 193 13.95 15.17 -24.30
C LYS A 193 14.61 15.28 -22.91
N GLU A 194 14.59 16.46 -22.34
CA GLU A 194 15.00 16.69 -20.96
C GLU A 194 13.76 16.83 -20.07
N MET A 195 13.83 16.26 -18.88
CA MET A 195 12.82 16.39 -17.85
C MET A 195 13.26 17.44 -16.82
N ASP A 196 12.65 18.61 -16.87
CA ASP A 196 12.84 19.65 -15.86
C ASP A 196 11.87 19.44 -14.70
N LEU A 197 12.36 18.92 -13.58
CA LEU A 197 11.58 18.66 -12.38
C LEU A 197 10.89 19.91 -11.80
N GLU A 198 11.55 21.06 -11.88
CA GLU A 198 10.98 22.30 -11.35
C GLU A 198 9.75 22.75 -12.16
N VAL A 199 9.69 22.36 -13.42
CA VAL A 199 8.59 22.72 -14.31
C VAL A 199 7.52 21.65 -14.37
N CYS A 200 7.90 20.39 -14.65
CA CYS A 200 6.95 19.34 -15.01
C CYS A 200 6.54 18.42 -13.85
N TYR A 201 7.13 18.54 -12.66
CA TYR A 201 6.80 17.66 -11.52
C TYR A 201 6.09 18.43 -10.40
N GLU A 202 4.95 17.89 -9.93
CA GLU A 202 4.27 18.36 -8.73
C GLU A 202 4.19 17.26 -7.66
N LYS A 203 4.65 17.62 -6.46
CA LYS A 203 4.60 16.72 -5.32
C LYS A 203 3.20 16.68 -4.74
N ALA A 204 2.71 15.46 -4.52
CA ALA A 204 1.44 15.19 -3.85
C ALA A 204 1.55 13.93 -3.00
N ARG A 205 0.73 13.82 -1.96
CA ARG A 205 0.50 12.54 -1.27
C ARG A 205 -0.35 11.64 -2.16
N PHE A 206 -0.29 10.30 -1.93
CA PHE A 206 -1.10 9.33 -2.64
C PHE A 206 -2.59 9.42 -2.20
N SER A 207 -3.20 10.58 -2.46
CA SER A 207 -4.58 10.89 -2.09
C SER A 207 -5.24 11.81 -3.11
N PHE A 208 -6.57 11.71 -3.21
CA PHE A 208 -7.39 12.53 -4.09
C PHE A 208 -7.16 14.04 -3.86
N ASP A 209 -7.32 14.51 -2.61
CA ASP A 209 -7.25 15.95 -2.30
C ASP A 209 -5.87 16.54 -2.53
N SER A 210 -4.80 15.77 -2.27
CA SER A 210 -3.45 16.24 -2.51
C SER A 210 -3.15 16.37 -4.00
N ALA A 211 -3.57 15.39 -4.81
CA ALA A 211 -3.41 15.41 -6.25
C ALA A 211 -4.29 16.48 -6.91
N TYR A 212 -5.51 16.70 -6.41
CA TYR A 212 -6.37 17.80 -6.86
C TYR A 212 -5.65 19.15 -6.74
N ARG A 213 -5.04 19.43 -5.58
CA ARG A 213 -4.29 20.69 -5.36
C ARG A 213 -3.01 20.73 -6.18
N ALA A 214 -2.31 19.60 -6.32
CA ALA A 214 -1.10 19.52 -7.13
C ALA A 214 -1.39 19.80 -8.61
N MET A 215 -2.49 19.26 -9.16
CA MET A 215 -2.87 19.53 -10.54
C MET A 215 -3.12 21.01 -10.82
N LYS A 216 -3.78 21.72 -9.91
CA LYS A 216 -3.99 23.16 -10.05
C LYS A 216 -2.67 23.93 -10.14
N ARG A 217 -1.71 23.61 -9.24
CA ARG A 217 -0.38 24.24 -9.28
C ARG A 217 0.39 23.86 -10.56
N LEU A 218 0.25 22.60 -11.01
CA LEU A 218 0.92 22.13 -12.21
C LEU A 218 0.47 22.90 -13.45
N VAL A 219 -0.82 23.13 -13.63
CA VAL A 219 -1.35 23.93 -14.74
C VAL A 219 -0.88 25.39 -14.66
N GLU A 220 -0.85 25.98 -13.46
CA GLU A 220 -0.38 27.36 -13.27
C GLU A 220 1.09 27.54 -13.66
N LYS A 221 1.95 26.57 -13.29
CA LYS A 221 3.40 26.66 -13.57
C LYS A 221 3.80 26.11 -14.94
N TYR A 222 2.96 25.27 -15.56
CA TYR A 222 3.20 24.67 -16.87
C TYR A 222 1.97 24.85 -17.79
N PRO A 223 1.71 26.09 -18.29
CA PRO A 223 0.50 26.42 -19.04
C PRO A 223 0.34 25.67 -20.37
N ASP A 224 1.46 25.26 -20.98
CA ASP A 224 1.46 24.50 -22.25
C ASP A 224 1.26 23.00 -22.08
N LEU A 225 0.92 22.53 -20.88
CA LEU A 225 0.71 21.15 -20.54
C LEU A 225 -0.36 20.50 -21.42
N THR A 226 -0.06 19.34 -22.01
CA THR A 226 -1.00 18.57 -22.84
C THR A 226 -1.31 17.19 -22.28
N ALA A 227 -0.49 16.68 -21.37
CA ALA A 227 -0.72 15.39 -20.73
C ALA A 227 -0.14 15.33 -19.32
N VAL A 228 -0.70 14.46 -18.49
CA VAL A 228 -0.25 14.22 -17.12
C VAL A 228 -0.12 12.72 -16.86
N PHE A 229 1.02 12.34 -16.30
CA PHE A 229 1.18 11.07 -15.62
C PHE A 229 0.99 11.26 -14.12
N ALA A 230 -0.05 10.66 -13.55
CA ALA A 230 -0.29 10.61 -12.12
C ALA A 230 0.17 9.24 -11.58
N MET A 231 1.05 9.24 -10.58
CA MET A 231 1.70 8.02 -10.06
C MET A 231 0.79 7.07 -9.27
N SER A 232 -0.54 7.28 -9.31
CA SER A 232 -1.57 6.33 -8.87
C SER A 232 -2.93 6.71 -9.42
N ASP A 233 -3.87 5.77 -9.45
CA ASP A 233 -5.23 6.04 -9.92
C ASP A 233 -5.97 7.06 -9.04
N VAL A 234 -5.80 7.01 -7.73
CA VAL A 234 -6.41 7.99 -6.83
C VAL A 234 -5.89 9.41 -7.11
N MET A 235 -4.61 9.53 -7.47
CA MET A 235 -4.04 10.82 -7.89
C MET A 235 -4.58 11.25 -9.26
N ALA A 236 -4.69 10.32 -10.21
CA ALA A 236 -5.25 10.60 -11.53
C ALA A 236 -6.69 11.12 -11.44
N ILE A 237 -7.52 10.50 -10.61
CA ILE A 237 -8.90 10.94 -10.39
C ILE A 237 -8.95 12.34 -9.77
N GLY A 238 -8.07 12.62 -8.79
CA GLY A 238 -7.94 13.96 -8.21
C GLY A 238 -7.51 15.02 -9.24
N ALA A 239 -6.55 14.67 -10.11
CA ALA A 239 -6.09 15.52 -11.20
C ALA A 239 -7.20 15.81 -12.22
N ILE A 240 -7.93 14.79 -12.67
CA ILE A 240 -9.06 14.91 -13.59
C ILE A 240 -10.13 15.83 -13.00
N ARG A 241 -10.44 15.68 -11.72
CA ARG A 241 -11.41 16.55 -11.05
C ARG A 241 -10.94 18.01 -11.04
N ALA A 242 -9.67 18.26 -10.74
CA ALA A 242 -9.11 19.60 -10.75
C ALA A 242 -9.15 20.24 -12.15
N LEU A 243 -8.80 19.47 -13.19
CA LEU A 243 -8.88 19.92 -14.58
C LEU A 243 -10.30 20.34 -14.96
N ARG A 244 -11.30 19.54 -14.61
CA ARG A 244 -12.71 19.86 -14.87
C ARG A 244 -13.20 21.10 -14.13
N ASP A 245 -12.79 21.30 -12.90
CA ASP A 245 -13.14 22.49 -12.12
C ASP A 245 -12.45 23.75 -12.64
N MET A 246 -11.45 23.58 -13.52
CA MET A 246 -10.77 24.66 -14.27
C MET A 246 -11.21 24.74 -15.75
N ASP A 247 -12.33 24.09 -16.11
CA ASP A 247 -12.93 24.06 -17.44
C ASP A 247 -12.07 23.37 -18.53
N TYR A 248 -11.09 22.53 -18.15
CA TYR A 248 -10.37 21.68 -19.09
C TYR A 248 -11.14 20.38 -19.36
N ARG A 249 -11.19 19.99 -20.63
CA ARG A 249 -11.73 18.68 -21.05
C ARG A 249 -10.63 17.63 -21.00
N VAL A 250 -10.99 16.48 -20.47
CA VAL A 250 -10.10 15.30 -20.41
C VAL A 250 -10.77 14.20 -21.26
N PRO A 251 -10.12 13.67 -22.31
CA PRO A 251 -8.70 13.88 -22.69
C PRO A 251 -8.44 15.03 -23.70
N GLU A 252 -9.46 15.74 -24.21
CA GLU A 252 -9.37 16.60 -25.39
C GLU A 252 -8.40 17.78 -25.22
N ASP A 253 -8.33 18.39 -24.05
CA ASP A 253 -7.41 19.50 -23.77
C ASP A 253 -6.16 19.00 -23.03
N ILE A 254 -6.31 18.08 -22.06
CA ILE A 254 -5.21 17.47 -21.32
C ILE A 254 -5.51 16.00 -21.10
N SER A 255 -4.63 15.11 -21.61
CA SER A 255 -4.69 13.69 -21.37
C SER A 255 -4.16 13.31 -19.99
N VAL A 256 -4.73 12.28 -19.34
CA VAL A 256 -4.28 11.81 -18.02
C VAL A 256 -4.07 10.31 -18.04
N ILE A 257 -2.89 9.87 -17.62
CA ILE A 257 -2.58 8.46 -17.32
C ILE A 257 -2.45 8.29 -15.81
N GLY A 258 -3.10 7.26 -15.26
CA GLY A 258 -2.94 6.80 -13.88
C GLY A 258 -1.96 5.63 -13.75
N PHE A 259 -1.95 5.03 -12.58
CA PHE A 259 -1.16 3.85 -12.24
C PHE A 259 -1.97 3.02 -11.22
N ASP A 260 -1.77 1.70 -11.17
CA ASP A 260 -2.37 0.70 -10.29
C ASP A 260 -3.47 -0.15 -10.97
N GLY A 261 -4.31 0.39 -11.83
CA GLY A 261 -5.43 -0.33 -12.46
C GLY A 261 -6.52 -0.71 -11.49
N THR A 262 -6.84 0.16 -10.53
CA THR A 262 -7.88 -0.08 -9.53
C THR A 262 -9.29 -0.06 -10.15
N VAL A 263 -10.27 -0.63 -9.44
CA VAL A 263 -11.68 -0.63 -9.89
C VAL A 263 -12.19 0.79 -10.17
N LEU A 264 -11.74 1.79 -9.41
CA LEU A 264 -12.12 3.18 -9.63
C LEU A 264 -11.63 3.73 -10.98
N ALA A 265 -10.45 3.31 -11.44
CA ALA A 265 -9.97 3.70 -12.76
C ALA A 265 -10.87 3.16 -13.87
N ALA A 266 -11.37 1.91 -13.72
CA ALA A 266 -12.27 1.29 -14.69
C ALA A 266 -13.66 1.94 -14.74
N VAL A 267 -14.15 2.48 -13.62
CA VAL A 267 -15.49 3.09 -13.51
C VAL A 267 -15.46 4.59 -13.82
N SER A 268 -14.38 5.27 -13.48
CA SER A 268 -14.30 6.73 -13.57
C SER A 268 -14.09 7.24 -14.99
N TYR A 269 -13.29 6.54 -15.82
CA TYR A 269 -13.01 6.91 -17.22
C TYR A 269 -12.49 5.71 -18.04
N THR A 270 -12.95 5.59 -19.28
CA THR A 270 -12.56 4.54 -20.22
C THR A 270 -11.11 4.57 -20.67
N HIS A 271 -10.29 5.52 -20.22
CA HIS A 271 -8.94 5.78 -20.73
C HIS A 271 -7.83 5.83 -19.64
N LEU A 272 -8.12 5.52 -18.37
CA LEU A 272 -7.10 5.37 -17.33
C LEU A 272 -6.44 3.98 -17.39
N ARG A 273 -5.83 3.61 -18.52
CA ARG A 273 -5.04 2.39 -18.63
C ARG A 273 -3.62 2.75 -19.09
N ALA A 274 -2.64 2.53 -18.22
CA ALA A 274 -1.29 2.28 -18.64
C ALA A 274 -1.10 0.79 -18.84
#